data_c88cab286444d7546b710d1fb0e88a32
#
_entry.id   c88cab286444d7546b710d1fb0e88a32
#
_cell.length_a   1.000
_cell.length_b   1.000
_cell.length_c   1.000
_cell.angle_alpha   90.00
_cell.angle_beta   90.00
_cell.angle_gamma   90.00
#
_symmetry.space_group_name_H-M   'P 1'
#
loop_
_entity.id
_entity.type
_entity.pdbx_description
1 polymer ?
#
loop_
_entity_poly.entity_id
_entity_poly.type
_entity_poly.pdbx_seq_one_letter_code
_entity_poly.pdbx_strand_id
1 'polypeptide(L)'
;MLSAQQTGAAANGADGLYTTQSRLADDSAQGRTVDQKEDDAESGERDSVYVAILPGLSYNSDHGFYGAVKLNRYDFRGGTLPFRGFRELKLAASTKGLIAGEFFSDVTRTLGSNVRTTLYLFAFRFPQDTYFGLGNNSEFDSGLWKSDHYFFTSLSASGNLRARIPVIRPSGQRRVDVVPGVGISYERPYTDDLTLMETDQPTGIGGGWFNTVGIGLNWENRDSEFLPTRGNRADLRVDASHRLLGSDYRGAVIRSSLSQYIGFRLLLDQVLAMQISYNQALGTVPYWKLPALGGETTLRGYAFRRFLDNASVNYSAEIRNWFFHHPETGIQLGGQIFMDGGRVFNTVTLDDLTRDHHMTVGFGGVISTTRRDVFFRGDLGFSREMIRFYAGIGYAF
;
A
#
# COMPACT_ATOMS: atom_id res chain seq x y z
N MET A 1 1.58 13.02 -3.70
CA MET A 1 0.71 12.27 -4.60
C MET A 1 0.62 10.78 -4.24
N LEU A 2 0.49 10.47 -3.00
CA LEU A 2 0.10 9.11 -2.57
C LEU A 2 -1.42 9.12 -2.49
N SER A 3 -2.02 8.50 -3.47
CA SER A 3 -3.35 8.79 -3.97
C SER A 3 -4.43 7.89 -3.36
N ALA A 4 -5.62 8.04 -3.84
CA ALA A 4 -6.83 7.25 -3.70
C ALA A 4 -6.68 5.72 -3.58
N GLN A 5 -5.59 5.15 -4.03
CA GLN A 5 -5.24 3.74 -3.83
C GLN A 5 -5.17 3.33 -2.36
N GLN A 6 -4.93 4.30 -1.49
CA GLN A 6 -4.90 4.09 -0.04
C GLN A 6 -6.30 3.92 0.55
N THR A 7 -7.35 4.41 -0.11
CA THR A 7 -8.69 4.34 0.45
C THR A 7 -9.27 2.93 0.48
N GLY A 8 -8.95 2.11 -0.50
CA GLY A 8 -9.37 0.71 -0.50
C GLY A 8 -8.33 -0.25 0.10
N ALA A 9 -7.04 0.06 -0.02
CA ALA A 9 -5.96 -0.70 0.61
C ALA A 9 -5.90 -0.53 2.14
N ALA A 10 -6.50 0.54 2.70
CA ALA A 10 -6.56 0.73 4.15
C ALA A 10 -7.26 -0.41 4.89
N ALA A 11 -8.16 -1.13 4.23
CA ALA A 11 -8.80 -2.30 4.82
C ALA A 11 -7.91 -3.55 4.83
N ASN A 12 -7.04 -3.75 3.82
CA ASN A 12 -6.26 -4.97 3.66
C ASN A 12 -4.75 -4.78 3.45
N GLY A 13 -4.27 -3.55 3.27
CA GLY A 13 -2.89 -3.25 2.87
C GLY A 13 -2.25 -2.06 3.57
N ALA A 14 -2.75 -1.65 4.75
CA ALA A 14 -2.15 -0.55 5.52
C ALA A 14 -0.63 -0.71 5.74
N ASP A 15 -0.12 -1.95 5.70
CA ASP A 15 1.28 -2.27 5.93
C ASP A 15 2.22 -1.86 4.78
N GLY A 16 1.78 -1.96 3.53
CA GLY A 16 2.57 -1.52 2.37
C GLY A 16 2.75 0.00 2.30
N LEU A 17 1.81 0.75 2.82
CA LEU A 17 1.72 2.21 2.72
C LEU A 17 2.53 2.97 3.76
N TYR A 18 2.60 2.44 4.99
CA TYR A 18 3.45 3.01 6.04
C TYR A 18 4.91 3.06 5.65
N THR A 19 5.34 2.06 4.87
CA THR A 19 6.71 1.98 4.42
C THR A 19 7.03 2.99 3.31
N THR A 20 6.09 3.40 2.48
CA THR A 20 6.38 4.29 1.35
C THR A 20 6.52 5.75 1.77
N GLN A 21 5.71 6.26 2.70
CA GLN A 21 5.80 7.66 3.15
C GLN A 21 6.98 7.92 4.09
N SER A 22 7.24 7.00 5.02
CA SER A 22 8.44 7.05 5.87
C SER A 22 9.72 6.90 5.06
N ARG A 23 9.66 6.25 3.91
CA ARG A 23 10.74 6.00 2.98
C ARG A 23 11.15 7.24 2.18
N LEU A 24 10.20 8.05 1.69
CA LEU A 24 10.52 9.27 0.95
C LEU A 24 11.38 10.25 1.75
N ALA A 25 11.27 10.22 3.05
CA ALA A 25 12.09 11.04 3.93
C ALA A 25 13.45 10.40 4.28
N ASP A 26 13.56 9.07 4.28
CA ASP A 26 14.79 8.35 4.62
C ASP A 26 15.83 8.41 3.49
N ASP A 27 15.43 8.23 2.24
CA ASP A 27 16.34 8.26 1.09
C ASP A 27 16.76 9.68 0.68
N SER A 28 15.97 10.70 0.96
CA SER A 28 16.43 12.08 0.76
C SER A 28 17.66 12.42 1.59
N ALA A 29 17.93 11.64 2.65
CA ALA A 29 19.05 11.80 3.55
C ALA A 29 20.26 10.91 3.23
N GLN A 30 20.05 9.75 2.58
CA GLN A 30 21.14 8.78 2.29
C GLN A 30 21.79 8.94 0.90
N GLY A 31 21.19 9.70 -0.01
CA GLY A 31 21.69 9.91 -1.39
C GLY A 31 22.81 10.94 -1.56
N ARG A 32 23.47 11.37 -0.48
CA ARG A 32 24.56 12.35 -0.56
C ARG A 32 25.92 11.69 -0.38
N THR A 33 26.47 11.15 -1.46
CA THR A 33 27.90 10.97 -1.64
C THR A 33 28.32 11.74 -2.89
N VAL A 34 28.41 13.07 -2.84
CA VAL A 34 29.25 13.91 -3.70
C VAL A 34 29.54 15.22 -2.98
N ASP A 35 30.82 15.49 -2.82
CA ASP A 35 31.49 16.75 -2.46
C ASP A 35 31.33 17.34 -1.05
N GLN A 36 32.30 17.00 -0.21
CA GLN A 36 32.57 17.56 1.13
C GLN A 36 33.09 19.03 1.16
N LYS A 37 32.89 19.83 0.13
CA LYS A 37 33.35 21.23 0.10
C LYS A 37 32.27 22.31 0.10
N GLU A 38 30.99 21.94 0.05
CA GLU A 38 29.86 22.87 0.25
C GLU A 38 29.21 22.78 1.65
N ASP A 39 29.76 21.95 2.54
CA ASP A 39 29.14 21.55 3.81
C ASP A 39 29.06 22.64 4.88
N ASP A 40 29.79 23.74 4.78
CA ASP A 40 29.82 24.77 5.85
C ASP A 40 28.69 25.81 5.75
N ALA A 41 28.00 25.93 4.62
CA ALA A 41 26.86 26.82 4.45
C ALA A 41 25.50 26.17 4.76
N GLU A 42 25.40 24.82 4.69
CA GLU A 42 24.15 24.06 4.91
C GLU A 42 23.90 23.64 6.37
N SER A 43 24.85 23.80 7.27
CA SER A 43 24.73 23.35 8.68
C SER A 43 23.63 24.09 9.45
N GLY A 44 23.26 25.31 9.07
CA GLY A 44 22.19 26.10 9.68
C GLY A 44 20.77 25.64 9.29
N GLU A 45 20.58 24.98 8.13
CA GLU A 45 19.27 24.47 7.67
C GLU A 45 18.89 23.14 8.29
N ARG A 46 19.85 22.39 8.80
CA ARG A 46 19.63 21.03 9.34
C ARG A 46 19.00 20.98 10.73
N ASP A 47 18.79 22.11 11.40
CA ASP A 47 18.13 22.19 12.72
C ASP A 47 16.78 22.91 12.65
N SER A 48 16.07 22.79 11.53
CA SER A 48 14.85 23.54 11.25
C SER A 48 13.60 22.65 11.19
N VAL A 49 12.46 23.31 11.28
CA VAL A 49 11.14 22.75 10.96
C VAL A 49 10.71 23.28 9.60
N TYR A 50 10.41 22.39 8.69
CA TYR A 50 9.92 22.70 7.36
C TYR A 50 8.46 22.32 7.18
N VAL A 51 7.66 23.21 6.58
CA VAL A 51 6.24 22.98 6.27
C VAL A 51 6.02 23.17 4.77
N ALA A 52 5.35 22.23 4.13
CA ALA A 52 5.01 22.28 2.71
C ALA A 52 3.53 21.97 2.48
N ILE A 53 2.90 22.71 1.57
CA ILE A 53 1.57 22.42 1.04
C ILE A 53 1.76 21.90 -0.38
N LEU A 54 1.29 20.68 -0.64
CA LEU A 54 1.48 19.99 -1.91
C LEU A 54 0.11 19.62 -2.49
N PRO A 55 -0.33 20.29 -3.57
CA PRO A 55 -1.49 19.80 -4.33
C PRO A 55 -1.12 18.56 -5.11
N GLY A 56 -2.09 17.67 -5.29
CA GLY A 56 -1.94 16.45 -6.06
C GLY A 56 -3.14 16.18 -6.94
N LEU A 57 -2.91 15.69 -8.14
CA LEU A 57 -3.91 15.20 -9.05
C LEU A 57 -3.49 13.83 -9.59
N SER A 58 -4.42 12.89 -9.66
CA SER A 58 -4.19 11.54 -10.16
C SER A 58 -5.46 11.00 -10.81
N TYR A 59 -5.34 9.87 -11.48
CA TYR A 59 -6.45 9.12 -12.04
C TYR A 59 -6.23 7.62 -11.84
N ASN A 60 -7.27 6.91 -11.46
CA ASN A 60 -7.31 5.46 -11.61
C ASN A 60 -8.72 4.98 -11.96
N SER A 61 -8.79 3.78 -12.51
CA SER A 61 -10.06 3.21 -12.97
C SER A 61 -11.06 2.93 -11.85
N ASP A 62 -10.61 2.78 -10.60
CA ASP A 62 -11.49 2.53 -9.45
C ASP A 62 -12.16 3.81 -8.94
N HIS A 63 -11.43 4.92 -8.84
CA HIS A 63 -11.90 6.17 -8.21
C HIS A 63 -12.12 7.33 -9.20
N GLY A 64 -11.71 7.19 -10.46
CA GLY A 64 -11.76 8.27 -11.46
C GLY A 64 -10.65 9.31 -11.24
N PHE A 65 -10.89 10.57 -11.64
CA PHE A 65 -10.00 11.68 -11.33
C PHE A 65 -10.05 11.98 -9.82
N TYR A 66 -8.89 12.17 -9.25
CA TYR A 66 -8.69 12.31 -7.83
C TYR A 66 -7.80 13.51 -7.52
N GLY A 67 -8.33 14.46 -6.76
CA GLY A 67 -7.62 15.63 -6.27
C GLY A 67 -7.30 15.49 -4.79
N ALA A 68 -6.12 15.95 -4.38
CA ALA A 68 -5.71 15.97 -2.97
C ALA A 68 -4.91 17.23 -2.65
N VAL A 69 -4.98 17.66 -1.39
CA VAL A 69 -4.08 18.64 -0.79
C VAL A 69 -3.40 17.99 0.41
N LYS A 70 -2.08 18.10 0.47
CA LYS A 70 -1.24 17.59 1.55
C LYS A 70 -0.57 18.74 2.28
N LEU A 71 -0.65 18.74 3.60
CA LEU A 71 0.13 19.57 4.50
C LEU A 71 1.18 18.69 5.18
N ASN A 72 2.44 18.88 4.81
CA ASN A 72 3.58 18.13 5.32
C ASN A 72 4.39 18.99 6.30
N ARG A 73 4.77 18.43 7.43
CA ARG A 73 5.65 19.04 8.42
C ARG A 73 6.82 18.11 8.73
N TYR A 74 8.01 18.56 8.39
CA TYR A 74 9.28 17.88 8.70
C TYR A 74 9.95 18.57 9.89
N ASP A 75 10.46 17.78 10.81
CA ASP A 75 11.21 18.23 11.98
C ASP A 75 12.61 17.62 11.92
N PHE A 76 13.62 18.43 11.63
CA PHE A 76 15.03 18.03 11.53
C PHE A 76 15.86 18.44 12.75
N ARG A 77 15.22 18.99 13.79
CA ARG A 77 15.93 19.50 14.97
C ARG A 77 16.81 18.43 15.61
N GLY A 78 18.00 18.85 16.06
CA GLY A 78 19.04 17.98 16.61
C GLY A 78 19.80 17.21 15.54
N GLY A 79 19.81 17.67 14.27
CA GLY A 79 20.56 17.05 13.16
C GLY A 79 20.17 15.61 12.89
N THR A 80 18.94 15.21 13.24
CA THR A 80 18.48 13.81 13.13
C THR A 80 18.13 13.49 11.69
N LEU A 81 18.80 12.53 11.09
CA LEU A 81 18.51 12.00 9.77
C LEU A 81 17.73 10.68 9.88
N PRO A 82 16.74 10.46 9.00
CA PRO A 82 16.26 11.32 7.89
C PRO A 82 15.43 12.51 8.38
N PHE A 83 14.84 12.46 9.56
CA PHE A 83 14.14 13.50 10.32
C PHE A 83 13.95 12.99 11.77
N ARG A 84 13.70 13.91 12.69
CA ARG A 84 13.24 13.59 14.05
C ARG A 84 11.76 13.21 14.06
N GLY A 85 10.95 13.92 13.24
CA GLY A 85 9.53 13.65 13.09
C GLY A 85 8.99 14.15 11.75
N PHE A 86 8.12 13.38 11.16
CA PHE A 86 7.35 13.72 9.96
C PHE A 86 5.85 13.65 10.27
N ARG A 87 5.08 14.62 9.78
CA ARG A 87 3.62 14.61 9.86
C ARG A 87 3.02 15.03 8.54
N GLU A 88 2.00 14.34 8.11
CA GLU A 88 1.21 14.65 6.91
C GLU A 88 -0.27 14.69 7.27
N LEU A 89 -0.96 15.75 6.86
CA LEU A 89 -2.42 15.79 6.77
C LEU A 89 -2.78 15.85 5.30
N LYS A 90 -3.61 14.90 4.83
CA LYS A 90 -4.10 14.86 3.46
C LYS A 90 -5.62 14.90 3.43
N LEU A 91 -6.17 15.77 2.61
CA LEU A 91 -7.59 15.82 2.27
C LEU A 91 -7.74 15.55 0.78
N ALA A 92 -8.74 14.76 0.42
CA ALA A 92 -8.89 14.27 -0.94
C ALA A 92 -10.35 14.08 -1.35
N ALA A 93 -10.60 14.27 -2.66
CA ALA A 93 -11.88 13.99 -3.28
C ALA A 93 -11.70 13.44 -4.70
N SER A 94 -12.68 12.68 -5.20
CA SER A 94 -12.65 12.12 -6.54
C SER A 94 -13.94 12.33 -7.31
N THR A 95 -13.88 12.19 -8.65
CA THR A 95 -15.05 12.32 -9.54
C THR A 95 -16.08 11.22 -9.36
N LYS A 96 -15.70 10.09 -8.72
CA LYS A 96 -16.64 9.02 -8.34
C LYS A 96 -17.17 9.17 -6.91
N GLY A 97 -17.06 10.38 -6.33
CA GLY A 97 -17.67 10.74 -5.05
C GLY A 97 -16.90 10.33 -3.80
N LEU A 98 -15.66 9.82 -3.93
CA LEU A 98 -14.81 9.60 -2.78
C LEU A 98 -14.49 10.95 -2.10
N ILE A 99 -14.64 10.97 -0.78
CA ILE A 99 -14.12 12.03 0.11
C ILE A 99 -13.31 11.33 1.20
N ALA A 100 -12.07 11.76 1.40
CA ALA A 100 -11.16 11.12 2.33
C ALA A 100 -10.30 12.14 3.10
N GLY A 101 -9.98 11.80 4.34
CA GLY A 101 -9.01 12.49 5.18
C GLY A 101 -8.00 11.49 5.74
N GLU A 102 -6.73 11.85 5.73
CA GLU A 102 -5.63 11.04 6.26
C GLU A 102 -4.74 11.89 7.14
N PHE A 103 -4.32 11.33 8.27
CA PHE A 103 -3.25 11.88 9.09
C PHE A 103 -2.19 10.81 9.31
N PHE A 104 -0.96 11.14 9.01
CA PHE A 104 0.21 10.29 9.24
C PHE A 104 1.22 11.02 10.12
N SER A 105 1.78 10.32 11.09
CA SER A 105 2.88 10.80 11.93
C SER A 105 3.93 9.71 12.08
N ASP A 106 5.18 10.08 11.87
CA ASP A 106 6.35 9.21 11.99
C ASP A 106 7.40 9.87 12.88
N VAL A 107 7.80 9.21 13.95
CA VAL A 107 8.79 9.68 14.91
C VAL A 107 9.91 8.66 14.99
N THR A 108 11.11 9.04 14.55
CA THR A 108 12.24 8.11 14.38
C THR A 108 12.94 7.72 15.68
N ARG A 109 12.82 8.54 16.72
CA ARG A 109 13.40 8.28 18.05
C ARG A 109 12.38 8.60 19.14
N THR A 110 11.48 7.66 19.38
CA THR A 110 10.44 7.83 20.39
C THR A 110 11.06 7.74 21.78
N LEU A 111 10.81 8.76 22.62
CA LEU A 111 11.34 8.90 23.97
C LEU A 111 12.86 8.74 24.08
N GLY A 112 13.61 9.21 23.05
CA GLY A 112 15.07 9.13 23.03
C GLY A 112 15.64 7.74 22.74
N SER A 113 14.79 6.76 22.47
CA SER A 113 15.18 5.38 22.14
C SER A 113 15.39 5.19 20.64
N ASN A 114 15.89 4.02 20.22
CA ASN A 114 15.97 3.62 18.81
C ASN A 114 14.63 3.08 18.25
N VAL A 115 13.53 3.32 18.96
CA VAL A 115 12.18 2.89 18.56
C VAL A 115 11.59 3.95 17.63
N ARG A 116 11.17 3.53 16.44
CA ARG A 116 10.42 4.36 15.48
C ARG A 116 8.94 4.11 15.68
N THR A 117 8.16 5.17 15.90
CA THR A 117 6.71 5.06 16.12
C THR A 117 5.95 5.72 14.98
N THR A 118 4.98 5.01 14.44
CA THR A 118 4.09 5.52 13.41
C THR A 118 2.65 5.52 13.88
N LEU A 119 1.94 6.63 13.63
CA LEU A 119 0.50 6.75 13.80
C LEU A 119 -0.11 7.06 12.44
N TYR A 120 -1.12 6.30 12.06
CA TYR A 120 -1.93 6.55 10.87
C TYR A 120 -3.41 6.60 11.24
N LEU A 121 -4.08 7.67 10.83
CA LEU A 121 -5.52 7.84 10.95
C LEU A 121 -6.09 8.06 9.55
N PHE A 122 -7.21 7.43 9.26
CA PHE A 122 -7.84 7.50 7.96
C PHE A 122 -9.35 7.43 8.09
N ALA A 123 -10.06 8.31 7.37
CA ALA A 123 -11.51 8.25 7.27
C ALA A 123 -11.95 8.59 5.85
N PHE A 124 -12.96 7.90 5.34
CA PHE A 124 -13.52 8.16 4.03
C PHE A 124 -15.00 7.84 3.94
N ARG A 125 -15.64 8.46 2.95
CA ARG A 125 -16.93 8.04 2.40
C ARG A 125 -16.75 7.80 0.90
N PHE A 126 -17.15 6.63 0.42
CA PHE A 126 -17.07 6.27 -0.99
C PHE A 126 -18.37 5.63 -1.48
N PRO A 127 -19.15 6.31 -2.35
CA PRO A 127 -20.46 5.82 -2.81
C PRO A 127 -20.37 4.75 -3.90
N GLN A 128 -19.17 4.48 -4.44
CA GLN A 128 -18.92 3.47 -5.46
C GLN A 128 -17.88 2.44 -4.99
N ASP A 129 -17.94 2.04 -3.73
CA ASP A 129 -17.19 0.89 -3.26
C ASP A 129 -17.80 -0.41 -3.80
N THR A 130 -17.02 -1.47 -3.91
CA THR A 130 -17.40 -2.66 -4.66
C THR A 130 -17.44 -3.92 -3.83
N TYR A 131 -18.46 -4.75 -4.10
CA TYR A 131 -18.59 -6.10 -3.58
C TYR A 131 -19.04 -7.05 -4.70
N PHE A 132 -18.26 -8.10 -4.96
CA PHE A 132 -18.50 -9.07 -6.04
C PHE A 132 -18.88 -10.48 -5.54
N GLY A 133 -19.25 -10.59 -4.26
CA GLY A 133 -19.46 -11.88 -3.61
C GLY A 133 -18.18 -12.45 -3.00
N LEU A 134 -18.31 -13.58 -2.36
CA LEU A 134 -17.21 -14.33 -1.75
C LEU A 134 -16.77 -15.47 -2.66
N GLY A 135 -15.48 -15.78 -2.63
CA GLY A 135 -14.88 -16.91 -3.31
C GLY A 135 -14.13 -16.57 -4.60
N ASN A 136 -13.32 -17.52 -5.02
CA ASN A 136 -12.47 -17.38 -6.21
C ASN A 136 -13.25 -17.34 -7.52
N ASN A 137 -14.42 -17.97 -7.55
CA ASN A 137 -15.25 -18.12 -8.75
C ASN A 137 -16.49 -17.21 -8.70
N SER A 138 -16.44 -16.10 -7.91
CA SER A 138 -17.50 -15.10 -7.93
C SER A 138 -17.69 -14.57 -9.35
N GLU A 139 -18.93 -14.57 -9.85
CA GLU A 139 -19.24 -14.19 -11.22
C GLU A 139 -19.11 -12.68 -11.44
N PHE A 140 -18.76 -12.30 -12.65
CA PHE A 140 -18.77 -10.92 -13.12
C PHE A 140 -19.61 -10.81 -14.37
N ASP A 141 -20.63 -9.98 -14.31
CA ASP A 141 -21.48 -9.63 -15.46
C ASP A 141 -21.35 -8.13 -15.78
N SER A 142 -21.04 -7.82 -17.01
CA SER A 142 -20.85 -6.42 -17.46
C SER A 142 -22.16 -5.61 -17.50
N GLY A 143 -23.31 -6.26 -17.60
CA GLY A 143 -24.63 -5.63 -17.52
C GLY A 143 -24.95 -5.25 -16.08
N LEU A 144 -24.72 -6.18 -15.14
CA LEU A 144 -24.87 -5.95 -13.70
C LEU A 144 -23.87 -4.89 -13.18
N TRP A 145 -22.67 -4.84 -13.75
CA TRP A 145 -21.73 -3.75 -13.48
C TRP A 145 -22.27 -2.38 -13.88
N LYS A 146 -22.91 -2.28 -15.06
CA LYS A 146 -23.50 -1.03 -15.55
C LYS A 146 -24.77 -0.62 -14.83
N SER A 147 -25.46 -1.54 -14.18
CA SER A 147 -26.65 -1.29 -13.36
C SER A 147 -26.36 -1.10 -11.87
N ASP A 148 -25.09 -0.86 -11.52
CA ASP A 148 -24.61 -0.59 -10.18
C ASP A 148 -24.84 -1.74 -9.15
N HIS A 149 -25.15 -2.96 -9.61
CA HIS A 149 -25.44 -4.14 -8.79
C HIS A 149 -24.30 -4.51 -7.82
N TYR A 150 -23.06 -4.24 -8.20
CA TYR A 150 -21.88 -4.53 -7.38
C TYR A 150 -21.44 -3.37 -6.47
N PHE A 151 -22.11 -2.22 -6.55
CA PHE A 151 -21.71 -1.01 -5.83
C PHE A 151 -22.51 -0.80 -4.56
N PHE A 152 -21.86 -0.25 -3.57
CA PHE A 152 -22.48 0.21 -2.32
C PHE A 152 -21.75 1.46 -1.80
N THR A 153 -22.37 2.20 -0.87
CA THR A 153 -21.69 3.30 -0.19
C THR A 153 -20.98 2.79 1.03
N SER A 154 -19.68 3.03 1.14
CA SER A 154 -18.85 2.73 2.31
C SER A 154 -18.56 4.00 3.10
N LEU A 155 -18.75 3.94 4.41
CA LEU A 155 -18.26 4.92 5.39
C LEU A 155 -17.26 4.22 6.31
N SER A 156 -16.02 4.65 6.29
CA SER A 156 -14.94 3.99 7.03
C SER A 156 -14.13 4.98 7.85
N ALA A 157 -13.69 4.55 9.03
CA ALA A 157 -12.69 5.24 9.83
C ALA A 157 -11.74 4.23 10.46
N SER A 158 -10.44 4.50 10.40
CA SER A 158 -9.42 3.61 10.96
C SER A 158 -8.25 4.37 11.55
N GLY A 159 -7.60 3.74 12.53
CA GLY A 159 -6.38 4.24 13.13
C GLY A 159 -5.45 3.09 13.48
N ASN A 160 -4.14 3.28 13.27
CA ASN A 160 -3.12 2.31 13.62
C ASN A 160 -1.95 3.02 14.29
N LEU A 161 -1.54 2.51 15.43
CA LEU A 161 -0.32 2.91 16.12
C LEU A 161 0.64 1.72 16.15
N ARG A 162 1.87 1.91 15.66
CA ARG A 162 2.89 0.87 15.60
C ARG A 162 4.22 1.39 16.11
N ALA A 163 4.98 0.51 16.75
CA ALA A 163 6.33 0.76 17.18
C ALA A 163 7.27 -0.23 16.49
N ARG A 164 8.26 0.26 15.74
CA ARG A 164 9.30 -0.56 15.12
C ARG A 164 10.50 -0.60 16.05
N ILE A 165 10.81 -1.79 16.55
CA ILE A 165 11.87 -2.06 17.52
C ILE A 165 12.94 -2.90 16.83
N PRO A 166 14.12 -2.34 16.52
CA PRO A 166 15.20 -3.12 15.91
C PRO A 166 15.78 -4.11 16.91
N VAL A 167 15.74 -5.41 16.55
CA VAL A 167 16.26 -6.50 17.41
C VAL A 167 17.62 -7.01 16.93
N ILE A 168 17.86 -7.03 15.62
CA ILE A 168 19.10 -7.47 15.01
C ILE A 168 19.54 -6.42 13.99
N ARG A 169 20.78 -5.94 14.15
CA ARG A 169 21.43 -5.04 13.18
C ARG A 169 22.81 -5.64 12.85
N PRO A 170 22.88 -6.63 11.96
CA PRO A 170 24.16 -7.07 11.42
C PRO A 170 24.80 -5.89 10.68
N SER A 171 26.10 -5.95 10.44
CA SER A 171 26.82 -4.93 9.69
C SER A 171 26.18 -4.72 8.29
N GLY A 172 25.98 -3.47 7.88
CA GLY A 172 25.37 -3.10 6.60
C GLY A 172 23.87 -2.80 6.69
N GLN A 173 23.15 -2.97 5.59
CA GLN A 173 21.72 -2.62 5.47
C GLN A 173 20.77 -3.65 6.08
N ARG A 174 21.28 -4.81 6.50
CA ARG A 174 20.47 -5.90 7.08
C ARG A 174 19.88 -5.53 8.42
N ARG A 175 18.58 -5.72 8.55
CA ARG A 175 17.84 -5.39 9.78
C ARG A 175 16.69 -6.38 10.01
N VAL A 176 16.48 -6.73 11.28
CA VAL A 176 15.26 -7.40 11.75
C VAL A 176 14.59 -6.51 12.77
N ASP A 177 13.33 -6.19 12.54
CA ASP A 177 12.53 -5.39 13.47
C ASP A 177 11.35 -6.22 13.99
N VAL A 178 11.02 -6.06 15.27
CA VAL A 178 9.73 -6.46 15.84
C VAL A 178 8.81 -5.25 15.83
N VAL A 179 7.57 -5.45 15.43
CA VAL A 179 6.62 -4.36 15.20
C VAL A 179 5.30 -4.61 15.94
N PRO A 180 5.26 -4.41 17.29
CA PRO A 180 4.00 -4.39 18.02
C PRO A 180 3.13 -3.21 17.57
N GLY A 181 1.81 -3.35 17.70
CA GLY A 181 0.89 -2.28 17.38
C GLY A 181 -0.54 -2.54 17.79
N VAL A 182 -1.33 -1.49 17.75
CA VAL A 182 -2.77 -1.52 17.99
C VAL A 182 -3.49 -0.86 16.80
N GLY A 183 -4.66 -1.36 16.48
CA GLY A 183 -5.50 -0.82 15.42
C GLY A 183 -6.93 -0.65 15.89
N ILE A 184 -7.57 0.41 15.43
CA ILE A 184 -9.02 0.61 15.52
C ILE A 184 -9.58 0.73 14.12
N SER A 185 -10.73 0.16 13.84
CA SER A 185 -11.43 0.44 12.59
C SER A 185 -12.93 0.27 12.75
N TYR A 186 -13.63 1.17 12.12
CA TYR A 186 -15.08 1.19 11.99
C TYR A 186 -15.45 1.20 10.52
N GLU A 187 -16.43 0.41 10.16
CA GLU A 187 -17.00 0.38 8.81
C GLU A 187 -18.50 0.40 8.90
N ARG A 188 -19.16 1.12 8.00
CA ARG A 188 -20.60 1.08 7.81
C ARG A 188 -20.93 1.11 6.33
N PRO A 189 -21.35 -0.02 5.75
CA PRO A 189 -21.91 -0.06 4.41
C PRO A 189 -23.33 0.47 4.41
N TYR A 190 -23.72 1.08 3.31
CA TYR A 190 -25.09 1.44 2.96
C TYR A 190 -25.39 0.80 1.61
N THR A 191 -26.38 -0.07 1.59
CA THR A 191 -26.78 -0.88 0.45
C THR A 191 -28.18 -0.55 0.01
N ASP A 192 -28.52 -0.85 -1.24
CA ASP A 192 -29.87 -0.82 -1.79
C ASP A 192 -30.33 -2.25 -2.07
N ASP A 193 -31.65 -2.49 -2.09
CA ASP A 193 -32.27 -3.82 -2.27
C ASP A 193 -31.82 -4.58 -3.51
N LEU A 194 -31.31 -3.87 -4.53
CA LEU A 194 -30.87 -4.44 -5.80
C LEU A 194 -29.37 -4.81 -5.83
N THR A 195 -28.63 -4.54 -4.75
CA THR A 195 -27.20 -4.81 -4.72
C THR A 195 -26.90 -6.25 -4.35
N LEU A 196 -25.80 -6.80 -4.91
CA LEU A 196 -25.33 -8.13 -4.56
C LEU A 196 -25.02 -8.24 -3.06
N MET A 197 -24.49 -7.16 -2.48
CA MET A 197 -24.13 -7.12 -1.06
C MET A 197 -25.36 -7.29 -0.16
N GLU A 198 -26.51 -6.70 -0.52
CA GLU A 198 -27.77 -6.86 0.21
C GLU A 198 -28.32 -8.28 0.05
N THR A 199 -28.15 -8.91 -1.13
CA THR A 199 -28.59 -10.29 -1.38
C THR A 199 -27.74 -11.30 -0.61
N ASP A 200 -26.42 -11.15 -0.61
CA ASP A 200 -25.48 -12.10 -0.02
C ASP A 200 -25.35 -12.00 1.49
N GLN A 201 -25.68 -10.84 2.08
CA GLN A 201 -25.60 -10.59 3.52
C GLN A 201 -24.25 -11.01 4.15
N PRO A 202 -23.10 -10.60 3.62
CA PRO A 202 -21.82 -11.04 4.14
C PRO A 202 -21.61 -10.63 5.61
N THR A 203 -20.80 -11.38 6.34
CA THR A 203 -20.43 -11.01 7.71
C THR A 203 -19.92 -9.58 7.74
N GLY A 204 -20.59 -8.73 8.51
CA GLY A 204 -20.26 -7.30 8.61
C GLY A 204 -21.15 -6.38 7.80
N ILE A 205 -22.16 -6.84 7.07
CA ILE A 205 -23.08 -5.96 6.33
C ILE A 205 -23.74 -4.90 7.23
N GLY A 206 -23.99 -5.18 8.50
CA GLY A 206 -24.48 -4.21 9.47
C GLY A 206 -23.43 -3.18 9.92
N GLY A 207 -22.20 -3.28 9.45
CA GLY A 207 -21.08 -2.47 9.92
C GLY A 207 -20.55 -2.91 11.27
N GLY A 208 -19.75 -2.05 11.92
CA GLY A 208 -19.23 -2.25 13.27
C GLY A 208 -17.75 -1.99 13.43
N TRP A 209 -17.25 -2.29 14.62
CA TRP A 209 -15.85 -2.09 15.02
C TRP A 209 -15.05 -3.38 14.89
N PHE A 210 -13.84 -3.27 14.31
CA PHE A 210 -12.83 -4.32 14.30
C PHE A 210 -11.53 -3.75 14.88
N ASN A 211 -11.40 -3.80 16.19
CA ASN A 211 -10.23 -3.30 16.91
C ASN A 211 -9.23 -4.42 17.16
N THR A 212 -7.94 -4.13 17.05
CA THR A 212 -6.90 -5.15 17.04
C THR A 212 -5.73 -4.79 17.95
N VAL A 213 -5.10 -5.82 18.47
CA VAL A 213 -3.72 -5.81 18.95
C VAL A 213 -2.92 -6.78 18.08
N GLY A 214 -1.71 -6.40 17.72
CA GLY A 214 -0.93 -7.22 16.80
C GLY A 214 0.57 -7.08 16.99
N ILE A 215 1.28 -8.02 16.37
CA ILE A 215 2.74 -8.06 16.33
C ILE A 215 3.19 -8.39 14.91
N GLY A 216 4.27 -7.76 14.47
CA GLY A 216 4.90 -8.03 13.18
C GLY A 216 6.38 -8.34 13.35
N LEU A 217 6.93 -9.02 12.34
CA LEU A 217 8.35 -9.20 12.09
C LEU A 217 8.66 -8.62 10.71
N ASN A 218 9.68 -7.82 10.60
CA ASN A 218 10.16 -7.27 9.34
C ASN A 218 11.63 -7.62 9.16
N TRP A 219 11.94 -8.25 8.04
CA TRP A 219 13.30 -8.46 7.55
C TRP A 219 13.57 -7.51 6.39
N GLU A 220 14.65 -6.74 6.46
CA GLU A 220 15.08 -5.81 5.41
C GLU A 220 16.53 -6.08 5.03
N ASN A 221 16.77 -6.30 3.73
CA ASN A 221 18.10 -6.53 3.15
C ASN A 221 18.18 -5.99 1.73
N ARG A 222 17.41 -4.95 1.39
CA ARG A 222 17.47 -4.29 0.07
C ARG A 222 18.56 -3.24 0.06
N ASP A 223 19.14 -2.99 -1.12
CA ASP A 223 20.11 -1.91 -1.35
C ASP A 223 19.48 -0.51 -1.29
N SER A 224 18.20 -0.39 -1.61
CA SER A 224 17.40 0.83 -1.50
C SER A 224 15.98 0.50 -1.04
N GLU A 225 15.38 1.36 -0.24
CA GLU A 225 13.98 1.23 0.15
C GLU A 225 13.01 1.63 -0.99
N PHE A 226 13.40 2.56 -1.89
CA PHE A 226 12.51 3.10 -2.96
C PHE A 226 12.76 2.49 -4.33
N LEU A 227 14.02 2.35 -4.70
CA LEU A 227 14.45 1.81 -5.98
C LEU A 227 15.35 0.60 -5.73
N PRO A 228 14.84 -0.47 -5.13
CA PRO A 228 15.64 -1.64 -4.88
C PRO A 228 16.08 -2.26 -6.21
N THR A 229 17.39 -2.46 -6.34
CA THR A 229 17.97 -3.18 -7.45
C THR A 229 18.45 -4.57 -7.06
N ARG A 230 18.69 -4.80 -5.76
CA ARG A 230 19.16 -6.06 -5.21
C ARG A 230 18.66 -6.26 -3.80
N GLY A 231 18.61 -7.53 -3.40
CA GLY A 231 18.28 -7.93 -2.04
C GLY A 231 16.83 -8.38 -1.88
N ASN A 232 16.39 -8.46 -0.63
CA ASN A 232 15.06 -8.97 -0.30
C ASN A 232 14.47 -8.30 0.93
N ARG A 233 13.16 -8.43 1.04
CA ARG A 233 12.37 -8.00 2.19
C ARG A 233 11.34 -9.07 2.51
N ALA A 234 11.14 -9.35 3.80
CA ALA A 234 10.05 -10.20 4.26
C ALA A 234 9.31 -9.52 5.41
N ASP A 235 8.00 -9.61 5.36
CA ASP A 235 7.08 -9.11 6.38
C ASP A 235 6.16 -10.24 6.84
N LEU A 236 5.97 -10.35 8.14
CA LEU A 236 4.95 -11.20 8.75
C LEU A 236 4.23 -10.40 9.83
N ARG A 237 2.92 -10.40 9.83
CA ARG A 237 2.11 -9.71 10.84
C ARG A 237 0.88 -10.51 11.21
N VAL A 238 0.55 -10.50 12.50
CA VAL A 238 -0.68 -11.05 13.05
C VAL A 238 -1.38 -9.95 13.84
N ASP A 239 -2.63 -9.68 13.49
CA ASP A 239 -3.52 -8.75 14.18
C ASP A 239 -4.73 -9.53 14.70
N ALA A 240 -4.95 -9.56 16.00
CA ALA A 240 -6.03 -10.26 16.66
C ALA A 240 -7.09 -9.27 17.19
N SER A 241 -8.34 -9.59 16.97
CA SER A 241 -9.52 -8.83 17.40
C SER A 241 -10.33 -9.62 18.41
N HIS A 242 -10.80 -8.93 19.46
CA HIS A 242 -11.61 -9.53 20.49
C HIS A 242 -12.56 -8.50 21.11
N ARG A 243 -13.69 -8.94 21.67
CA ARG A 243 -14.68 -8.07 22.34
C ARG A 243 -14.09 -7.24 23.48
N LEU A 244 -13.06 -7.75 24.16
CA LEU A 244 -12.34 -6.99 25.21
C LEU A 244 -11.64 -5.74 24.68
N LEU A 245 -11.41 -5.65 23.36
CA LEU A 245 -10.85 -4.48 22.69
C LEU A 245 -11.96 -3.51 22.19
N GLY A 246 -13.22 -3.73 22.57
CA GLY A 246 -14.37 -2.97 22.04
C GLY A 246 -14.69 -3.33 20.58
N SER A 247 -14.40 -4.54 20.15
CA SER A 247 -14.68 -5.02 18.80
C SER A 247 -16.01 -5.79 18.76
N ASP A 248 -16.78 -5.62 17.68
CA ASP A 248 -18.02 -6.38 17.44
C ASP A 248 -17.69 -7.81 16.94
N TYR A 249 -16.49 -8.02 16.43
CA TYR A 249 -16.04 -9.27 15.83
C TYR A 249 -14.92 -9.90 16.64
N ARG A 250 -14.78 -11.23 16.49
CA ARG A 250 -13.73 -12.03 17.12
C ARG A 250 -12.98 -12.84 16.08
N GLY A 251 -11.76 -12.44 15.78
CA GLY A 251 -10.96 -13.11 14.78
C GLY A 251 -9.51 -12.62 14.77
N ALA A 252 -8.77 -13.12 13.82
CA ALA A 252 -7.41 -12.65 13.57
C ALA A 252 -7.16 -12.55 12.07
N VAL A 253 -6.26 -11.65 11.67
CA VAL A 253 -5.79 -11.53 10.29
C VAL A 253 -4.26 -11.69 10.30
N ILE A 254 -3.78 -12.67 9.53
CA ILE A 254 -2.37 -12.94 9.27
C ILE A 254 -2.04 -12.37 7.91
N ARG A 255 -0.95 -11.62 7.81
CA ARG A 255 -0.42 -11.09 6.55
C ARG A 255 1.05 -11.41 6.44
N SER A 256 1.45 -11.94 5.30
CA SER A 256 2.85 -12.20 5.01
C SER A 256 3.19 -11.82 3.58
N SER A 257 4.41 -11.33 3.37
CA SER A 257 4.94 -11.06 2.04
C SER A 257 6.44 -11.28 1.99
N LEU A 258 6.92 -11.69 0.83
CA LEU A 258 8.33 -11.81 0.50
C LEU A 258 8.56 -11.12 -0.84
N SER A 259 9.47 -10.16 -0.88
CA SER A 259 9.91 -9.49 -2.10
C SER A 259 11.38 -9.78 -2.36
N GLN A 260 11.74 -10.06 -3.62
CA GLN A 260 13.10 -10.31 -4.07
C GLN A 260 13.41 -9.41 -5.27
N TYR A 261 14.60 -8.81 -5.27
CA TYR A 261 15.09 -7.93 -6.33
C TYR A 261 16.42 -8.45 -6.86
N ILE A 262 16.52 -8.57 -8.19
CA ILE A 262 17.68 -9.10 -8.89
C ILE A 262 18.04 -8.14 -10.03
N GLY A 263 19.11 -7.36 -9.83
CA GLY A 263 19.66 -6.51 -10.88
C GLY A 263 20.43 -7.35 -11.91
N PHE A 264 20.16 -7.14 -13.18
CA PHE A 264 20.87 -7.78 -14.27
C PHE A 264 21.03 -6.83 -15.45
N ARG A 265 21.95 -7.14 -16.35
CA ARG A 265 22.21 -6.36 -17.56
C ARG A 265 22.07 -7.26 -18.78
N LEU A 266 21.14 -6.90 -19.65
CA LEU A 266 21.02 -7.51 -20.97
C LEU A 266 21.45 -6.48 -22.04
N LEU A 267 20.58 -5.57 -22.44
CA LEU A 267 20.88 -4.40 -23.28
C LEU A 267 20.99 -3.13 -22.44
N LEU A 268 20.16 -3.05 -21.40
CA LEU A 268 20.08 -1.99 -20.41
C LEU A 268 20.25 -2.60 -19.02
N ASP A 269 20.53 -1.77 -18.03
CA ASP A 269 20.43 -2.17 -16.63
C ASP A 269 18.97 -2.37 -16.28
N GLN A 270 18.64 -3.57 -15.85
CA GLN A 270 17.28 -4.02 -15.56
C GLN A 270 17.20 -4.59 -14.14
N VAL A 271 16.02 -4.58 -13.59
CA VAL A 271 15.69 -5.19 -12.29
C VAL A 271 14.53 -6.14 -12.48
N LEU A 272 14.74 -7.42 -12.18
CA LEU A 272 13.64 -8.35 -11.94
C LEU A 272 13.19 -8.19 -10.49
N ALA A 273 12.00 -7.65 -10.30
CA ALA A 273 11.34 -7.52 -9.01
C ALA A 273 10.23 -8.59 -8.91
N MET A 274 10.25 -9.37 -7.84
CA MET A 274 9.27 -10.43 -7.58
C MET A 274 8.70 -10.27 -6.18
N GLN A 275 7.42 -10.53 -6.03
CA GLN A 275 6.75 -10.58 -4.74
C GLN A 275 5.82 -11.78 -4.68
N ILE A 276 5.72 -12.40 -3.52
CA ILE A 276 4.66 -13.34 -3.16
C ILE A 276 4.08 -12.91 -1.81
N SER A 277 2.76 -13.00 -1.67
CA SER A 277 2.06 -12.69 -0.42
C SER A 277 1.03 -13.76 -0.11
N TYR A 278 0.88 -14.06 1.17
CA TYR A 278 -0.16 -14.91 1.70
C TYR A 278 -0.85 -14.19 2.84
N ASN A 279 -2.19 -14.13 2.79
CA ASN A 279 -3.01 -13.50 3.81
C ASN A 279 -4.10 -14.48 4.25
N GLN A 280 -4.46 -14.46 5.54
CA GLN A 280 -5.50 -15.33 6.08
C GLN A 280 -6.29 -14.64 7.19
N ALA A 281 -7.60 -14.76 7.11
CA ALA A 281 -8.54 -14.41 8.17
C ALA A 281 -8.92 -15.68 8.94
N LEU A 282 -9.00 -15.59 10.26
CA LEU A 282 -9.35 -16.68 11.17
C LEU A 282 -10.46 -16.20 12.12
N GLY A 283 -11.45 -17.06 12.34
CA GLY A 283 -12.60 -16.73 13.19
C GLY A 283 -13.65 -15.87 12.48
N THR A 284 -14.37 -15.03 13.21
CA THR A 284 -15.40 -14.15 12.64
C THR A 284 -14.76 -12.83 12.25
N VAL A 285 -14.44 -12.68 10.98
CA VAL A 285 -13.82 -11.47 10.40
C VAL A 285 -14.82 -10.83 9.42
N PRO A 286 -15.08 -9.52 9.53
CA PRO A 286 -16.02 -8.86 8.63
C PRO A 286 -15.43 -8.72 7.21
N TYR A 287 -16.30 -8.65 6.19
CA TYR A 287 -15.93 -8.67 4.76
C TYR A 287 -14.84 -7.65 4.41
N TRP A 288 -14.84 -6.47 5.05
CA TRP A 288 -13.84 -5.42 4.77
C TRP A 288 -12.43 -5.71 5.34
N LYS A 289 -12.27 -6.78 6.11
CA LYS A 289 -10.98 -7.25 6.64
C LYS A 289 -10.54 -8.57 6.04
N LEU A 290 -11.37 -9.21 5.23
CA LEU A 290 -11.00 -10.43 4.53
C LEU A 290 -9.88 -10.17 3.52
N PRO A 291 -9.01 -11.15 3.29
CA PRO A 291 -8.05 -11.14 2.18
C PRO A 291 -8.75 -10.94 0.84
N ALA A 292 -8.24 -10.01 0.04
CA ALA A 292 -8.82 -9.66 -1.25
C ALA A 292 -7.76 -9.56 -2.35
N LEU A 293 -8.17 -9.84 -3.58
CA LEU A 293 -7.37 -9.67 -4.79
C LEU A 293 -8.12 -8.80 -5.79
N GLY A 294 -7.37 -8.05 -6.58
CA GLY A 294 -7.84 -7.05 -7.55
C GLY A 294 -7.39 -5.65 -7.16
N GLY A 295 -7.29 -4.77 -8.16
CA GLY A 295 -6.76 -3.43 -8.01
C GLY A 295 -5.25 -3.35 -8.18
N GLU A 296 -4.69 -2.19 -7.93
CA GLU A 296 -3.32 -1.81 -8.28
C GLU A 296 -2.21 -2.61 -7.60
N THR A 297 -2.45 -3.16 -6.42
CA THR A 297 -1.40 -3.78 -5.59
C THR A 297 -1.36 -5.31 -5.64
N THR A 298 -2.35 -5.94 -6.29
CA THR A 298 -2.44 -7.42 -6.34
C THR A 298 -2.63 -7.94 -7.76
N LEU A 299 -3.81 -7.76 -8.36
CA LEU A 299 -4.15 -8.21 -9.72
C LEU A 299 -4.53 -6.98 -10.56
N ARG A 300 -3.52 -6.30 -11.13
CA ARG A 300 -3.72 -5.12 -11.98
C ARG A 300 -4.44 -5.50 -13.26
N GLY A 301 -5.62 -4.94 -13.49
CA GLY A 301 -6.51 -5.33 -14.59
C GLY A 301 -7.87 -5.83 -14.11
N TYR A 302 -7.96 -6.29 -12.86
CA TYR A 302 -9.24 -6.53 -12.19
C TYR A 302 -9.68 -5.33 -11.35
N ALA A 303 -10.98 -5.20 -11.10
CA ALA A 303 -11.53 -4.20 -10.20
C ALA A 303 -10.96 -4.36 -8.78
N PHE A 304 -10.94 -3.28 -8.04
CA PHE A 304 -10.54 -3.31 -6.64
C PHE A 304 -11.40 -4.33 -5.86
N ARG A 305 -10.72 -5.21 -5.08
CA ARG A 305 -11.35 -6.27 -4.29
C ARG A 305 -12.26 -7.22 -5.09
N ARG A 306 -11.89 -7.50 -6.35
CA ARG A 306 -12.67 -8.35 -7.25
C ARG A 306 -12.90 -9.76 -6.71
N PHE A 307 -11.92 -10.32 -5.99
CA PHE A 307 -12.00 -11.64 -5.36
C PHE A 307 -11.75 -11.48 -3.87
N LEU A 308 -12.62 -12.03 -3.04
CA LEU A 308 -12.64 -11.87 -1.59
C LEU A 308 -12.94 -13.18 -0.92
N ASP A 309 -12.12 -13.65 0.04
CA ASP A 309 -12.38 -14.86 0.82
C ASP A 309 -11.51 -14.91 2.09
N ASN A 310 -11.59 -15.98 2.86
CA ASN A 310 -10.89 -16.17 4.13
C ASN A 310 -9.36 -16.20 4.00
N ALA A 311 -8.83 -16.63 2.86
CA ALA A 311 -7.40 -16.58 2.58
C ALA A 311 -7.13 -16.14 1.15
N SER A 312 -5.92 -15.63 0.90
CA SER A 312 -5.44 -15.29 -0.44
C SER A 312 -3.96 -15.61 -0.60
N VAL A 313 -3.58 -16.02 -1.80
CA VAL A 313 -2.21 -15.99 -2.28
C VAL A 313 -2.14 -15.10 -3.50
N ASN A 314 -1.14 -14.21 -3.56
CA ASN A 314 -0.84 -13.47 -4.78
C ASN A 314 0.65 -13.39 -5.00
N TYR A 315 1.03 -13.31 -6.26
CA TYR A 315 2.41 -13.14 -6.69
C TYR A 315 2.47 -12.16 -7.86
N SER A 316 3.56 -11.44 -7.94
CA SER A 316 3.86 -10.49 -9.01
C SER A 316 5.30 -10.63 -9.46
N ALA A 317 5.54 -10.45 -10.74
CA ALA A 317 6.87 -10.35 -11.33
C ALA A 317 6.90 -9.16 -12.28
N GLU A 318 7.92 -8.31 -12.13
CA GLU A 318 8.11 -7.11 -12.95
C GLU A 318 9.55 -7.05 -13.46
N ILE A 319 9.71 -6.69 -14.74
CA ILE A 319 11.00 -6.25 -15.30
C ILE A 319 10.94 -4.74 -15.42
N ARG A 320 11.80 -4.07 -14.68
CA ARG A 320 11.88 -2.60 -14.57
C ARG A 320 13.18 -2.11 -15.20
N ASN A 321 13.14 -0.97 -15.91
CA ASN A 321 14.33 -0.32 -16.44
C ASN A 321 14.18 1.21 -16.46
N TRP A 322 15.34 1.89 -16.55
CA TRP A 322 15.45 3.30 -16.84
C TRP A 322 16.29 3.41 -18.13
N PHE A 323 15.68 3.87 -19.22
CA PHE A 323 16.27 3.85 -20.55
C PHE A 323 16.66 5.23 -21.09
N PHE A 324 16.22 6.30 -20.44
CA PHE A 324 16.53 7.67 -20.87
C PHE A 324 16.87 8.56 -19.68
N HIS A 325 17.89 9.41 -19.86
CA HIS A 325 18.25 10.46 -18.92
C HIS A 325 18.67 11.71 -19.69
N HIS A 326 17.98 12.83 -19.46
CA HIS A 326 18.35 14.11 -20.05
C HIS A 326 19.24 14.88 -19.06
N PRO A 327 20.55 15.12 -19.42
CA PRO A 327 21.51 15.67 -18.44
C PRO A 327 21.17 17.07 -17.93
N GLU A 328 20.66 17.94 -18.80
CA GLU A 328 20.39 19.35 -18.45
C GLU A 328 19.12 19.54 -17.63
N THR A 329 18.06 18.81 -17.93
CA THR A 329 16.77 18.95 -17.23
C THR A 329 16.61 17.97 -16.07
N GLY A 330 17.50 16.97 -15.95
CA GLY A 330 17.38 15.89 -14.97
C GLY A 330 16.22 14.93 -15.20
N ILE A 331 15.46 15.08 -16.30
CA ILE A 331 14.34 14.21 -16.64
C ILE A 331 14.86 12.80 -16.94
N GLN A 332 14.23 11.82 -16.32
CA GLN A 332 14.51 10.41 -16.51
C GLN A 332 13.24 9.67 -16.88
N LEU A 333 13.33 8.80 -17.88
CA LEU A 333 12.22 7.96 -18.33
C LEU A 333 12.59 6.49 -18.17
N GLY A 334 11.63 5.73 -17.73
CA GLY A 334 11.76 4.29 -17.59
C GLY A 334 10.46 3.57 -17.94
N GLY A 335 10.48 2.27 -17.85
CA GLY A 335 9.31 1.45 -18.11
C GLY A 335 9.35 0.15 -17.33
N GLN A 336 8.22 -0.52 -17.33
CA GLN A 336 8.06 -1.83 -16.73
C GLN A 336 7.07 -2.68 -17.53
N ILE A 337 7.33 -3.98 -17.53
CA ILE A 337 6.35 -4.99 -17.89
C ILE A 337 6.10 -5.86 -16.67
N PHE A 338 4.88 -6.32 -16.50
CA PHE A 338 4.53 -7.10 -15.32
C PHE A 338 3.54 -8.22 -15.61
N MET A 339 3.55 -9.20 -14.73
CA MET A 339 2.59 -10.27 -14.63
C MET A 339 2.21 -10.43 -13.17
N ASP A 340 0.90 -10.41 -12.89
CA ASP A 340 0.36 -10.69 -11.57
C ASP A 340 -0.49 -11.96 -11.62
N GLY A 341 -0.47 -12.73 -10.54
CA GLY A 341 -1.29 -13.91 -10.40
C GLY A 341 -1.75 -14.10 -8.96
N GLY A 342 -2.86 -14.77 -8.77
CA GLY A 342 -3.35 -15.06 -7.43
C GLY A 342 -4.70 -15.75 -7.38
N ARG A 343 -5.07 -16.17 -6.18
CA ARG A 343 -6.30 -16.87 -5.87
C ARG A 343 -6.74 -16.59 -4.44
N VAL A 344 -8.05 -16.57 -4.21
CA VAL A 344 -8.62 -16.56 -2.86
C VAL A 344 -9.17 -17.94 -2.49
N PHE A 345 -9.30 -18.22 -1.17
CA PHE A 345 -9.69 -19.53 -0.65
C PHE A 345 -10.63 -19.35 0.54
N ASN A 346 -11.65 -20.19 0.61
CA ASN A 346 -12.40 -20.36 1.86
C ASN A 346 -11.59 -21.20 2.86
N THR A 347 -11.08 -22.34 2.41
CA THR A 347 -10.18 -23.24 3.15
C THR A 347 -9.02 -23.60 2.25
N VAL A 348 -7.79 -23.44 2.74
CA VAL A 348 -6.58 -23.71 1.95
C VAL A 348 -6.32 -25.20 1.87
N THR A 349 -6.28 -25.76 0.65
CA THR A 349 -5.81 -27.13 0.38
C THR A 349 -4.58 -27.07 -0.54
N LEU A 350 -3.76 -28.12 -0.56
CA LEU A 350 -2.58 -28.17 -1.44
C LEU A 350 -2.97 -28.15 -2.93
N ASP A 351 -4.08 -28.77 -3.29
CA ASP A 351 -4.61 -28.74 -4.66
C ASP A 351 -5.02 -27.33 -5.10
N ASP A 352 -5.61 -26.57 -4.20
CA ASP A 352 -6.03 -25.20 -4.45
C ASP A 352 -4.85 -24.25 -4.70
N LEU A 353 -3.68 -24.51 -4.12
CA LEU A 353 -2.49 -23.68 -4.32
C LEU A 353 -1.92 -23.72 -5.75
N THR A 354 -2.38 -24.64 -6.58
CA THR A 354 -1.84 -24.83 -7.94
C THR A 354 -2.87 -24.65 -9.05
N ARG A 355 -4.16 -24.47 -8.73
CA ARG A 355 -5.26 -24.44 -9.72
C ARG A 355 -6.01 -23.11 -9.68
N ASP A 356 -6.69 -22.81 -10.79
CA ASP A 356 -7.66 -21.71 -10.93
C ASP A 356 -7.14 -20.33 -10.48
N HIS A 357 -5.86 -20.05 -10.76
CA HIS A 357 -5.30 -18.72 -10.51
C HIS A 357 -5.80 -17.71 -11.53
N HIS A 358 -6.22 -16.56 -11.06
CA HIS A 358 -6.47 -15.40 -11.89
C HIS A 358 -5.14 -14.75 -12.26
N MET A 359 -4.97 -14.47 -13.56
CA MET A 359 -3.73 -13.91 -14.11
C MET A 359 -4.00 -12.58 -14.78
N THR A 360 -3.07 -11.66 -14.66
CA THR A 360 -3.05 -10.40 -15.39
C THR A 360 -1.66 -10.16 -15.95
N VAL A 361 -1.60 -9.42 -17.03
CA VAL A 361 -0.36 -8.91 -17.62
C VAL A 361 -0.50 -7.43 -17.87
N GLY A 362 0.59 -6.72 -17.96
CA GLY A 362 0.54 -5.31 -18.24
C GLY A 362 1.89 -4.68 -18.47
N PHE A 363 1.85 -3.40 -18.75
CA PHE A 363 3.03 -2.57 -18.90
C PHE A 363 2.79 -1.18 -18.34
N GLY A 364 3.86 -0.48 -18.03
CA GLY A 364 3.80 0.87 -17.51
C GLY A 364 5.00 1.71 -17.89
N GLY A 365 4.83 3.02 -17.75
CA GLY A 365 5.88 4.01 -17.89
C GLY A 365 6.16 4.70 -16.57
N VAL A 366 7.41 5.11 -16.36
CA VAL A 366 7.83 5.90 -15.20
C VAL A 366 8.57 7.14 -15.66
N ILE A 367 8.34 8.25 -14.96
CA ILE A 367 9.02 9.54 -15.19
C ILE A 367 9.45 10.15 -13.87
N SER A 368 10.71 10.57 -13.81
CA SER A 368 11.25 11.38 -12.72
C SER A 368 11.83 12.68 -13.27
N THR A 369 11.68 13.78 -12.52
CA THR A 369 12.11 15.13 -12.97
C THR A 369 13.38 15.61 -12.28
N THR A 370 13.80 15.00 -11.18
CA THR A 370 14.96 15.46 -10.41
C THR A 370 15.79 14.31 -9.85
N ARG A 371 15.14 13.32 -9.29
CA ARG A 371 15.78 12.19 -8.60
C ARG A 371 15.01 10.92 -8.90
N ARG A 372 15.71 9.79 -9.13
CA ARG A 372 15.07 8.50 -9.41
C ARG A 372 14.21 7.97 -8.27
N ASP A 373 14.48 8.39 -7.05
CA ASP A 373 13.75 7.99 -5.83
C ASP A 373 12.33 8.59 -5.74
N VAL A 374 12.04 9.65 -6.51
CA VAL A 374 10.68 10.22 -6.63
C VAL A 374 10.28 10.22 -8.09
N PHE A 375 9.40 9.32 -8.47
CA PHE A 375 8.93 9.20 -9.85
C PHE A 375 7.43 8.92 -9.92
N PHE A 376 6.84 9.42 -11.00
CA PHE A 376 5.46 9.12 -11.36
C PHE A 376 5.42 7.85 -12.21
N ARG A 377 4.41 7.05 -11.97
CA ARG A 377 4.13 5.82 -12.68
C ARG A 377 2.75 5.86 -13.30
N GLY A 378 2.63 5.28 -14.51
CA GLY A 378 1.35 4.96 -15.13
C GLY A 378 1.37 3.52 -15.63
N ASP A 379 0.41 2.69 -15.16
CA ASP A 379 0.29 1.27 -15.52
C ASP A 379 -1.00 0.98 -16.24
N LEU A 380 -0.94 0.14 -17.26
CA LEU A 380 -2.07 -0.51 -17.91
C LEU A 380 -2.02 -2.01 -17.60
N GLY A 381 -3.04 -2.49 -16.90
CA GLY A 381 -3.24 -3.90 -16.59
C GLY A 381 -4.39 -4.50 -17.38
N PHE A 382 -4.18 -5.71 -17.89
CA PHE A 382 -5.12 -6.45 -18.73
C PHE A 382 -5.54 -7.72 -18.01
N SER A 383 -6.83 -7.92 -17.87
CA SER A 383 -7.44 -9.15 -17.34
C SER A 383 -8.44 -9.72 -18.34
N ARG A 384 -9.07 -10.84 -17.98
CA ARG A 384 -10.17 -11.41 -18.77
C ARG A 384 -11.46 -10.60 -18.71
N GLU A 385 -11.62 -9.75 -17.69
CA GLU A 385 -12.84 -8.99 -17.44
C GLU A 385 -12.74 -7.56 -17.96
N MET A 386 -11.59 -6.91 -17.79
CA MET A 386 -11.44 -5.49 -18.13
C MET A 386 -9.98 -5.07 -18.29
N ILE A 387 -9.80 -3.85 -18.81
CA ILE A 387 -8.54 -3.13 -18.84
C ILE A 387 -8.61 -2.04 -17.78
N ARG A 388 -7.56 -1.90 -16.97
CA ARG A 388 -7.49 -0.91 -15.90
C ARG A 388 -6.24 -0.06 -16.03
N PHE A 389 -6.39 1.21 -15.73
CA PHE A 389 -5.30 2.16 -15.68
C PHE A 389 -5.09 2.64 -14.25
N TYR A 390 -3.83 2.73 -13.85
CA TYR A 390 -3.42 3.22 -12.55
C TYR A 390 -2.30 4.24 -12.70
N ALA A 391 -2.41 5.40 -12.06
CA ALA A 391 -1.34 6.36 -11.96
C ALA A 391 -0.96 6.56 -10.48
N GLY A 392 0.33 6.63 -10.20
CA GLY A 392 0.82 6.71 -8.84
C GLY A 392 2.26 7.19 -8.75
N ILE A 393 2.81 7.18 -7.54
CA ILE A 393 4.21 7.46 -7.23
C ILE A 393 4.87 6.17 -6.74
N GLY A 394 6.06 5.87 -7.24
CA GLY A 394 6.77 4.64 -6.92
C GLY A 394 6.24 3.40 -7.65
N TYR A 395 6.91 2.26 -7.51
CA TYR A 395 6.45 0.97 -8.03
C TYR A 395 5.31 0.39 -7.19
N ALA A 396 4.63 -0.63 -7.71
CA ALA A 396 3.48 -1.26 -7.04
C ALA A 396 3.89 -1.97 -5.74
N PHE A 397 5.14 -2.49 -5.67
CA PHE A 397 5.73 -3.14 -4.50
C PHE A 397 7.24 -2.95 -4.43
#